data_2cf76ac63f434b857afdac6c0b1657dd
#
_entry.id   2cf76ac63f434b857afdac6c0b1657dd
#
_cell.length_a   1.000
_cell.length_b   1.000
_cell.length_c   1.000
_cell.angle_alpha   90.00
_cell.angle_beta   90.00
_cell.angle_gamma   90.00
#
_symmetry.space_group_name_H-M   'P 1'
#
loop_
_entity.id
_entity.type
_entity.pdbx_description
1 polymer ?
#
loop_
_entity_poly.entity_id
_entity_poly.type
_entity_poly.pdbx_seq_one_letter_code
_entity_poly.pdbx_strand_id
1 'polypeptide(L)'
;MNWLIVVIFATVGGDVYIFTDPTFETRQQCMDSVRSTQDQQGYIRQLMREYGEVMPIAGINCLQEDTIKEILEKHPDAPVKGIAS
;
A
#
# COMPACT_ATOMS: atom_id res chain seq x y z
N MET A 1 11.76 13.17 -1.22
CA MET A 1 10.43 12.68 -1.55
C MET A 1 10.22 11.33 -0.89
N ASN A 2 9.02 11.09 -0.43
CA ASN A 2 8.71 9.84 0.25
C ASN A 2 8.08 8.83 -0.70
N TRP A 3 8.50 7.58 -0.59
CA TRP A 3 7.93 6.46 -1.30
C TRP A 3 7.05 5.67 -0.33
N LEU A 4 5.86 5.31 -0.78
CA LEU A 4 4.88 4.59 0.03
C LEU A 4 4.57 3.24 -0.62
N ILE A 5 4.22 2.27 0.22
CA ILE A 5 3.79 0.95 -0.25
C ILE A 5 2.31 1.01 -0.58
N VAL A 6 1.97 0.58 -1.78
CA VAL A 6 0.58 0.51 -2.26
C VAL A 6 0.24 -0.95 -2.55
N VAL A 7 -0.78 -1.46 -1.88
CA VAL A 7 -1.24 -2.84 -2.05
C VAL A 7 -2.54 -2.83 -2.82
N ILE A 8 -2.58 -3.58 -3.92
CA ILE A 8 -3.77 -3.72 -4.75
C ILE A 8 -4.34 -5.12 -4.53
N PHE A 9 -5.61 -5.19 -4.13
CA PHE A 9 -6.26 -6.46 -3.84
C PHE A 9 -6.96 -7.02 -5.08
N ALA A 10 -6.94 -8.35 -5.19
CA ALA A 10 -7.65 -9.07 -6.24
C ALA A 10 -9.11 -9.29 -5.84
N THR A 11 -9.83 -8.20 -5.62
CA THR A 11 -11.24 -8.23 -5.26
C THR A 11 -12.07 -7.61 -6.37
N VAL A 12 -13.37 -7.83 -6.33
CA VAL A 12 -14.28 -7.31 -7.35
C VAL A 12 -14.21 -5.80 -7.47
N GLY A 13 -14.02 -5.10 -6.36
CA GLY A 13 -13.92 -3.65 -6.37
C GLY A 13 -12.53 -3.12 -6.69
N GLY A 14 -11.51 -4.00 -6.74
CA GLY A 14 -10.13 -3.57 -6.95
C GLY A 14 -9.62 -2.70 -5.81
N ASP A 15 -9.94 -3.06 -4.57
CA ASP A 15 -9.57 -2.26 -3.41
C ASP A 15 -8.07 -2.02 -3.33
N VAL A 16 -7.71 -0.84 -2.85
CA VAL A 16 -6.31 -0.42 -2.71
C VAL A 16 -6.06 0.06 -1.29
N TYR A 17 -4.96 -0.40 -0.70
CA TYR A 17 -4.52 0.02 0.62
C TYR A 17 -3.16 0.71 0.51
N ILE A 18 -3.05 1.89 1.10
CA ILE A 18 -1.80 2.65 1.08
C ILE A 18 -1.23 2.70 2.49
N PHE A 19 -0.01 2.20 2.64
CA PHE A 19 0.72 2.30 3.90
C PHE A 19 1.36 3.68 4.02
N THR A 20 0.98 4.44 5.01
CA THR A 20 1.56 5.77 5.25
C THR A 20 2.73 5.71 6.23
N ASP A 21 2.96 4.56 6.85
CA ASP A 21 4.09 4.31 7.72
C ASP A 21 4.45 2.82 7.62
N PRO A 22 5.70 2.45 7.30
CA PRO A 22 6.83 3.35 7.10
C PRO A 22 6.83 4.04 5.73
N THR A 23 7.59 5.14 5.64
CA THR A 23 7.90 5.78 4.37
C THR A 23 9.37 5.56 4.05
N PHE A 24 9.72 5.69 2.79
CA PHE A 24 11.09 5.43 2.32
C PHE A 24 11.59 6.60 1.50
N GLU A 25 12.88 6.87 1.58
CA GLU A 25 13.48 7.98 0.84
C GLU A 25 13.69 7.65 -0.64
N THR A 26 13.88 6.36 -0.94
CA THR A 26 14.11 5.91 -2.31
C THR A 26 13.19 4.76 -2.66
N ARG A 27 12.96 4.60 -3.98
CA ARG A 27 12.18 3.47 -4.47
C ARG A 27 12.84 2.14 -4.09
N GLN A 28 14.18 2.09 -4.16
CA GLN A 28 14.93 0.88 -3.85
C GLN A 28 14.70 0.44 -2.41
N GLN A 29 14.72 1.38 -1.47
CA GLN A 29 14.45 1.06 -0.06
C GLN A 29 13.04 0.51 0.11
N CYS A 30 12.06 1.11 -0.56
CA CYS A 30 10.69 0.64 -0.51
C CYS A 30 10.55 -0.77 -1.09
N MET A 31 11.14 -1.03 -2.24
CA MET A 31 11.10 -2.34 -2.88
C MET A 31 11.80 -3.41 -2.05
N ASP A 32 12.92 -3.06 -1.42
CA ASP A 32 13.64 -3.97 -0.54
C ASP A 32 12.78 -4.40 0.66
N SER A 33 12.03 -3.45 1.23
CA SER A 33 11.13 -3.75 2.33
C SER A 33 9.98 -4.65 1.87
N VAL A 34 9.43 -4.42 0.70
CA VAL A 34 8.37 -5.25 0.13
C VAL A 34 8.86 -6.69 -0.08
N ARG A 35 10.11 -6.87 -0.44
CA ARG A 35 10.70 -8.19 -0.66
C ARG A 35 11.15 -8.88 0.62
N SER A 36 11.29 -8.14 1.72
CA SER A 36 11.72 -8.69 3.00
C SER A 36 10.61 -9.54 3.60
N THR A 37 10.88 -10.82 3.85
CA THR A 37 9.92 -11.74 4.45
C THR A 37 9.49 -11.26 5.83
N GLN A 38 10.44 -10.73 6.61
CA GLN A 38 10.17 -10.23 7.95
C GLN A 38 9.21 -9.03 7.90
N ASP A 39 9.46 -8.09 6.99
CA ASP A 39 8.62 -6.92 6.86
C ASP A 39 7.25 -7.27 6.30
N GLN A 40 7.19 -8.23 5.37
CA GLN A 40 5.93 -8.70 4.81
C GLN A 40 4.98 -9.23 5.88
N GLN A 41 5.51 -9.94 6.86
CA GLN A 41 4.68 -10.46 7.96
C GLN A 41 4.02 -9.32 8.73
N GLY A 42 4.74 -8.24 8.96
CA GLY A 42 4.18 -7.06 9.62
C GLY A 42 3.07 -6.40 8.81
N TYR A 43 3.29 -6.28 7.50
CA TYR A 43 2.29 -5.69 6.60
C TYR A 43 1.03 -6.55 6.54
N ILE A 44 1.18 -7.86 6.45
CA ILE A 44 0.05 -8.78 6.41
C ILE A 44 -0.76 -8.71 7.71
N ARG A 45 -0.10 -8.62 8.86
CA ARG A 45 -0.79 -8.47 10.15
C ARG A 45 -1.61 -7.19 10.19
N GLN A 46 -1.06 -6.09 9.67
CA GLN A 46 -1.78 -4.84 9.64
C GLN A 46 -3.00 -4.92 8.74
N LEU A 47 -2.85 -5.55 7.57
CA LEU A 47 -3.98 -5.74 6.65
C LEU A 47 -5.06 -6.62 7.27
N MET A 48 -4.68 -7.70 7.95
CA MET A 48 -5.64 -8.55 8.65
C MET A 48 -6.40 -7.79 9.72
N ARG A 49 -5.70 -6.90 10.43
CA ARG A 49 -6.32 -6.08 11.48
C ARG A 49 -7.34 -5.11 10.88
N GLU A 50 -7.01 -4.52 9.73
CA GLU A 50 -7.87 -3.53 9.08
C GLU A 50 -9.09 -4.16 8.41
N TYR A 51 -8.92 -5.31 7.78
CA TYR A 51 -9.99 -5.96 7.02
C TYR A 51 -10.65 -7.11 7.76
N GLY A 52 -10.06 -7.57 8.85
CA GLY A 52 -10.60 -8.69 9.64
C GLY A 52 -10.39 -10.05 9.01
N GLU A 53 -9.78 -10.12 7.82
CA GLU A 53 -9.52 -11.38 7.13
C GLU A 53 -8.34 -11.23 6.18
N VAL A 54 -7.81 -12.35 5.71
CA VAL A 54 -6.78 -12.36 4.69
C VAL A 54 -7.43 -12.15 3.33
N MET A 55 -7.07 -11.06 2.65
CA MET A 55 -7.58 -10.76 1.32
C MET A 55 -6.54 -11.10 0.27
N PRO A 56 -6.97 -11.63 -0.90
CA PRO A 56 -6.02 -11.92 -1.98
C PRO A 56 -5.41 -10.63 -2.51
N ILE A 57 -4.10 -10.66 -2.74
CA ILE A 57 -3.34 -9.52 -3.22
C ILE A 57 -3.04 -9.70 -4.70
N ALA A 58 -3.46 -8.73 -5.51
CA ALA A 58 -3.15 -8.73 -6.94
C ALA A 58 -1.76 -8.17 -7.22
N GLY A 59 -1.32 -7.20 -6.43
CA GLY A 59 0.00 -6.62 -6.62
C GLY A 59 0.38 -5.67 -5.49
N ILE A 60 1.69 -5.42 -5.40
CA ILE A 60 2.27 -4.48 -4.44
C ILE A 60 3.23 -3.59 -5.21
N ASN A 61 3.08 -2.29 -5.07
CA ASN A 61 3.93 -1.31 -5.72
C ASN A 61 4.42 -0.28 -4.74
N CYS A 62 5.49 0.41 -5.14
CA CYS A 62 6.01 1.56 -4.42
C CYS A 62 5.80 2.80 -5.28
N LEU A 63 5.08 3.78 -4.74
CA LEU A 63 4.80 5.03 -5.43
C LEU A 63 5.22 6.21 -4.57
N GLN A 64 5.59 7.32 -5.23
CA GLN A 64 5.87 8.56 -4.55
C GLN A 64 4.60 9.15 -3.97
N GLU A 65 4.73 9.81 -2.84
CA GLU A 65 3.61 10.46 -2.18
C GLU A 65 2.89 11.43 -3.10
N ASP A 66 3.63 12.22 -3.87
CA ASP A 66 3.05 13.19 -4.80
C ASP A 66 2.23 12.50 -5.89
N THR A 67 2.72 11.37 -6.39
CA THR A 67 2.01 10.57 -7.38
C THR A 67 0.69 10.05 -6.83
N ILE A 68 0.70 9.59 -5.58
CA ILE A 68 -0.51 9.09 -4.92
C ILE A 68 -1.54 10.22 -4.76
N LYS A 69 -1.10 11.39 -4.32
CA LYS A 69 -1.98 12.54 -4.19
C LYS A 69 -2.62 12.93 -5.52
N GLU A 70 -1.83 12.92 -6.59
CA GLU A 70 -2.31 13.22 -7.93
C GLU A 70 -3.37 12.23 -8.38
N ILE A 71 -3.14 10.94 -8.14
CA ILE A 71 -4.11 9.90 -8.49
C ILE A 71 -5.41 10.11 -7.72
N LEU A 72 -5.34 10.40 -6.43
CA LEU A 72 -6.52 10.61 -5.61
C LEU A 72 -7.30 11.85 -6.03
N GLU A 73 -6.61 12.90 -6.46
CA GLU A 73 -7.26 14.11 -6.96
C GLU A 73 -8.00 13.87 -8.28
N LYS A 74 -7.41 13.08 -9.18
CA LYS A 74 -8.00 12.78 -10.50
C LYS A 74 -9.09 11.72 -10.41
N HIS A 75 -9.04 10.87 -9.39
CA HIS A 75 -9.96 9.75 -9.24
C HIS A 75 -10.52 9.73 -7.82
N PRO A 76 -11.35 10.72 -7.45
CA PRO A 76 -11.86 10.79 -6.08
C PRO A 76 -12.76 9.61 -5.69
N ASP A 77 -13.28 8.88 -6.68
CA ASP A 77 -14.13 7.70 -6.45
C ASP A 77 -13.32 6.40 -6.43
N ALA A 78 -12.00 6.47 -6.54
CA ALA A 78 -11.17 5.26 -6.52
C ALA A 78 -11.32 4.53 -5.18
N PRO A 79 -11.38 3.19 -5.18
CA PRO A 79 -11.56 2.40 -3.95
C PRO A 79 -10.24 2.33 -3.17
N VAL A 80 -9.77 3.48 -2.70
CA VAL A 80 -8.50 3.59 -2.00
C VAL A 80 -8.78 3.72 -0.51
N LYS A 81 -8.14 2.84 0.27
CA LYS A 81 -8.11 2.94 1.71
C LYS A 81 -6.69 3.32 2.10
N GLY A 82 -6.50 4.59 2.40
CA GLY A 82 -5.24 5.08 2.91
C GLY A 82 -5.34 5.17 4.41
N ILE A 83 -4.40 4.60 5.14
CA ILE A 83 -4.48 4.56 6.59
C ILE A 83 -3.17 4.97 7.20
N ALA A 84 -3.25 5.97 8.05
CA ALA A 84 -2.13 6.34 8.89
C ALA A 84 -1.97 5.28 9.97
N SER A 85 -0.84 4.67 9.97
CA SER A 85 -0.55 3.64 10.97
C SER A 85 -0.03 4.25 12.25
#